data_801a40d5826be9e943d5a61a1a139b6d
#
_entry.id   801a40d5826be9e943d5a61a1a139b6d
#
_cell.length_a   1.000
_cell.length_b   1.000
_cell.length_c   1.000
_cell.angle_alpha   90.00
_cell.angle_beta   90.00
_cell.angle_gamma   90.00
#
_symmetry.space_group_name_H-M   'P 1'
#
loop_
_entity.id
_entity.type
_entity.pdbx_description
1 polymer ?
#
loop_
_entity_poly.entity_id
_entity_poly.type
_entity_poly.pdbx_seq_one_letter_code
_entity_poly.pdbx_strand_id
1 'polypeptide(L)'
;MKIAIQGQIASFHDVAARQLFGNDIELICCETFADTFAALKNESADYAVVAVENSLHGPIAPVYDLLLRHKPWAFKETYLQIHQCLLGLPGAKLSDIYEVYSHVAALSQCDEFLTAQLHHAKRFE
;
A
#
# COMPACT_ATOMS: atom_id res chain seq x y z
N MET A 1 -8.80 12.99 15.24
CA MET A 1 -8.79 13.20 13.78
C MET A 1 -8.81 11.85 13.12
N LYS A 2 -9.81 11.58 12.27
CA LYS A 2 -10.02 10.28 11.60
C LYS A 2 -9.50 10.33 10.17
N ILE A 3 -8.65 9.38 9.81
CA ILE A 3 -8.02 9.32 8.50
C ILE A 3 -8.39 8.00 7.82
N ALA A 4 -9.07 8.05 6.69
CA ALA A 4 -9.35 6.87 5.87
C ALA A 4 -8.13 6.49 5.05
N ILE A 5 -7.79 5.20 5.04
CA ILE A 5 -6.71 4.62 4.25
C ILE A 5 -7.18 3.33 3.58
N GLN A 6 -6.63 3.01 2.41
CA GLN A 6 -6.78 1.68 1.84
C GLN A 6 -5.74 0.74 2.49
N GLY A 7 -6.18 -0.41 2.98
CA GLY A 7 -5.35 -1.40 3.67
C GLY A 7 -5.49 -1.37 5.18
N GLN A 8 -4.49 -1.89 5.87
CA GLN A 8 -4.53 -2.12 7.32
C GLN A 8 -3.47 -1.28 8.05
N ILE A 9 -3.52 -1.31 9.37
CA ILE A 9 -2.46 -0.79 10.23
C ILE A 9 -1.11 -1.41 9.83
N ALA A 10 -0.06 -0.60 9.84
CA ALA A 10 1.29 -0.91 9.38
C ALA A 10 1.44 -1.05 7.85
N SER A 11 0.40 -0.77 7.05
CA SER A 11 0.52 -0.64 5.60
C SER A 11 1.29 0.63 5.20
N PHE A 12 1.70 0.72 3.94
CA PHE A 12 2.33 1.94 3.42
C PHE A 12 1.42 3.17 3.50
N HIS A 13 0.10 2.99 3.38
CA HIS A 13 -0.86 4.07 3.58
C HIS A 13 -0.92 4.54 5.05
N ASP A 14 -0.82 3.63 6.04
CA ASP A 14 -0.71 4.01 7.45
C ASP A 14 0.56 4.83 7.71
N VAL A 15 1.71 4.36 7.19
CA VAL A 15 2.97 5.10 7.32
C VAL A 15 2.85 6.49 6.70
N ALA A 16 2.29 6.61 5.50
CA ALA A 16 2.06 7.89 4.83
C ALA A 16 1.10 8.79 5.63
N ALA A 17 0.01 8.23 6.17
CA ALA A 17 -0.94 8.98 7.00
C ALA A 17 -0.27 9.56 8.24
N ARG A 18 0.55 8.77 8.93
CA ARG A 18 1.30 9.26 10.10
C ARG A 18 2.37 10.28 9.75
N GLN A 19 3.00 10.15 8.60
CA GLN A 19 3.97 11.14 8.11
C GLN A 19 3.30 12.50 7.82
N LEU A 20 2.08 12.49 7.30
CA LEU A 20 1.32 13.69 6.96
C LEU A 20 0.64 14.36 8.18
N PHE A 21 0.13 13.56 9.12
CA PHE A 21 -0.77 14.01 10.17
C PHE A 21 -0.26 13.77 11.61
N GLY A 22 0.88 13.08 11.76
CA GLY A 22 1.42 12.68 13.07
C GLY A 22 0.83 11.36 13.56
N ASN A 23 1.27 10.94 14.76
CA ASN A 23 0.89 9.64 15.30
C ASN A 23 -0.45 9.63 16.05
N ASP A 24 -0.95 10.80 16.45
CA ASP A 24 -2.21 10.94 17.19
C ASP A 24 -3.41 11.04 16.21
N ILE A 25 -3.60 9.97 15.44
CA ILE A 25 -4.67 9.82 14.47
C ILE A 25 -5.42 8.51 14.69
N GLU A 26 -6.72 8.51 14.41
CA GLU A 26 -7.55 7.33 14.33
C GLU A 26 -7.63 6.89 12.87
N LEU A 27 -7.24 5.66 12.56
CA LEU A 27 -7.28 5.14 11.20
C LEU A 27 -8.61 4.44 10.93
N ILE A 28 -9.22 4.76 9.80
CA ILE A 28 -10.32 4.01 9.20
C ILE A 28 -9.75 3.17 8.06
N CYS A 29 -9.52 1.89 8.36
CA CYS A 29 -8.98 0.92 7.41
C CYS A 29 -10.08 0.49 6.42
N CYS A 30 -9.88 0.76 5.15
CA CYS A 30 -10.79 0.44 4.05
C CYS A 30 -10.20 -0.67 3.19
N GLU A 31 -11.05 -1.53 2.67
CA GLU A 31 -10.62 -2.63 1.81
C GLU A 31 -10.18 -2.13 0.43
N THR A 32 -10.93 -1.17 -0.11
CA THR A 32 -10.67 -0.62 -1.44
C THR A 32 -10.45 0.89 -1.42
N PHE A 33 -9.88 1.43 -2.51
CA PHE A 33 -9.84 2.89 -2.71
C PHE A 33 -11.24 3.50 -2.77
N ALA A 34 -12.20 2.80 -3.37
CA ALA A 34 -13.59 3.27 -3.44
C ALA A 34 -14.19 3.45 -2.04
N ASP A 35 -13.93 2.53 -1.12
CA ASP A 35 -14.38 2.63 0.28
C ASP A 35 -13.69 3.80 0.99
N THR A 36 -12.41 4.05 0.71
CA THR A 36 -11.68 5.21 1.26
C THR A 36 -12.33 6.53 0.83
N PHE A 37 -12.70 6.67 -0.46
CA PHE A 37 -13.42 7.85 -0.94
C PHE A 37 -14.86 7.92 -0.40
N ALA A 38 -15.53 6.78 -0.20
CA ALA A 38 -16.85 6.73 0.42
C ALA A 38 -16.79 7.19 1.88
N ALA A 39 -15.78 6.80 2.64
CA ALA A 39 -15.58 7.23 4.03
C ALA A 39 -15.40 8.75 4.14
N LEU A 40 -14.70 9.37 3.18
CA LEU A 40 -14.57 10.81 3.11
C LEU A 40 -15.91 11.49 2.74
N LYS A 41 -16.64 10.92 1.76
CA LYS A 41 -17.91 11.49 1.28
C LYS A 41 -19.03 11.43 2.33
N ASN A 42 -19.10 10.37 3.12
CA ASN A 42 -20.12 10.19 4.16
C ASN A 42 -19.71 10.75 5.52
N GLU A 43 -18.58 11.47 5.56
CA GLU A 43 -18.06 12.15 6.75
C GLU A 43 -17.68 11.19 7.91
N SER A 44 -17.49 9.91 7.64
CA SER A 44 -16.95 8.96 8.63
C SER A 44 -15.45 9.14 8.86
N ALA A 45 -14.75 9.78 7.92
CA ALA A 45 -13.37 10.23 8.04
C ALA A 45 -13.26 11.74 7.78
N ASP A 46 -12.36 12.40 8.52
CA ASP A 46 -12.05 13.83 8.32
C ASP A 46 -11.20 14.04 7.06
N TYR A 47 -10.30 13.09 6.78
CA TYR A 47 -9.39 13.09 5.63
C TYR A 47 -9.22 11.69 5.08
N ALA A 48 -8.68 11.60 3.85
CA ALA A 48 -8.28 10.36 3.22
C ALA A 48 -6.83 10.45 2.73
N VAL A 49 -6.06 9.38 2.89
CA VAL A 49 -4.73 9.25 2.31
C VAL A 49 -4.75 8.13 1.28
N VAL A 50 -4.40 8.46 0.05
CA VAL A 50 -4.41 7.54 -1.09
C VAL A 50 -3.11 7.65 -1.88
N ALA A 51 -2.57 6.52 -2.30
CA ALA A 51 -1.45 6.49 -3.22
C ALA A 51 -1.95 6.86 -4.62
N VAL A 52 -1.30 7.83 -5.25
CA VAL A 52 -1.66 8.27 -6.61
C VAL A 52 -0.70 7.74 -7.66
N GLU A 53 0.54 7.46 -7.27
CA GLU A 53 1.57 7.02 -8.18
C GLU A 53 2.58 6.11 -7.48
N ASN A 54 3.14 5.18 -8.23
CA ASN A 54 4.28 4.35 -7.84
C ASN A 54 5.38 4.52 -8.89
N SER A 55 6.61 4.76 -8.48
CA SER A 55 7.75 5.02 -9.38
C SER A 55 8.05 3.87 -10.35
N LEU A 56 7.70 2.63 -10.02
CA LEU A 56 7.91 1.45 -10.86
C LEU A 56 6.72 1.14 -11.77
N HIS A 57 5.50 1.44 -11.32
CA HIS A 57 4.26 1.09 -12.05
C HIS A 57 3.51 2.31 -12.59
N GLY A 58 3.99 3.54 -12.28
CA GLY A 58 3.35 4.77 -12.72
C GLY A 58 2.04 5.10 -12.00
N PRO A 59 1.14 5.83 -12.66
CA PRO A 59 -0.11 6.29 -12.07
C PRO A 59 -1.04 5.15 -11.67
N ILE A 60 -1.71 5.29 -10.53
CA ILE A 60 -2.72 4.34 -10.06
C ILE A 60 -4.08 4.75 -10.66
N ALA A 61 -4.37 4.29 -11.88
CA ALA A 61 -5.54 4.71 -12.65
C ALA A 61 -6.88 4.68 -11.87
N PRO A 62 -7.20 3.64 -11.06
CA PRO A 62 -8.44 3.64 -10.27
C PRO A 62 -8.56 4.82 -9.31
N VAL A 63 -7.44 5.33 -8.77
CA VAL A 63 -7.45 6.48 -7.85
C VAL A 63 -7.71 7.77 -8.62
N TYR A 64 -7.13 7.94 -9.81
CA TYR A 64 -7.41 9.09 -10.66
C TYR A 64 -8.88 9.15 -11.09
N ASP A 65 -9.50 8.02 -11.42
CA ASP A 65 -10.93 7.94 -11.74
C ASP A 65 -11.79 8.37 -10.55
N LEU A 66 -11.43 7.95 -9.34
CA LEU A 66 -12.11 8.35 -8.10
C LEU A 66 -11.92 9.84 -7.81
N LEU A 67 -10.72 10.38 -8.00
CA LEU A 67 -10.45 11.81 -7.86
C LEU A 67 -11.30 12.65 -8.83
N LEU A 68 -11.40 12.23 -10.08
CA LEU A 68 -12.24 12.91 -11.10
C LEU A 68 -13.73 12.83 -10.75
N ARG A 69 -14.18 11.69 -10.24
CA ARG A 69 -15.59 11.45 -9.88
C ARG A 69 -16.01 12.21 -8.61
N HIS A 70 -15.20 12.16 -7.56
CA HIS A 70 -15.54 12.71 -6.24
C HIS A 70 -15.04 14.14 -6.05
N LYS A 71 -14.05 14.58 -6.82
CA LYS A 71 -13.45 15.93 -6.80
C LYS A 71 -13.10 16.44 -5.39
N PRO A 72 -12.43 15.62 -4.54
CA PRO A 72 -11.98 16.09 -3.24
C PRO A 72 -10.89 17.15 -3.42
N TRP A 73 -10.70 17.98 -2.40
CA TRP A 73 -9.58 18.89 -2.39
C TRP A 73 -8.33 18.18 -1.87
N ALA A 74 -7.32 17.99 -2.72
CA ALA A 74 -6.00 17.54 -2.33
C ALA A 74 -5.17 18.74 -1.83
N PHE A 75 -4.68 18.67 -0.58
CA PHE A 75 -3.99 19.80 0.06
C PHE A 75 -2.63 19.44 0.65
N LYS A 76 -2.31 18.15 0.74
CA LYS A 76 -1.00 17.65 1.18
C LYS A 76 -0.55 16.50 0.30
N GLU A 77 0.76 16.37 0.16
CA GLU A 77 1.41 15.21 -0.46
C GLU A 77 2.61 14.77 0.36
N THR A 78 2.99 13.52 0.19
CA THR A 78 4.23 12.95 0.73
C THR A 78 4.75 11.87 -0.20
N TYR A 79 6.05 11.65 -0.12
CA TYR A 79 6.73 10.54 -0.80
C TYR A 79 7.18 9.53 0.24
N LEU A 80 6.89 8.26 -0.03
CA LEU A 80 7.28 7.16 0.84
C LEU A 80 8.21 6.23 0.08
N GLN A 81 9.43 6.06 0.59
CA GLN A 81 10.36 5.05 0.09
C GLN A 81 9.84 3.67 0.48
N ILE A 82 9.52 2.84 -0.52
CA ILE A 82 9.04 1.48 -0.30
C ILE A 82 10.21 0.52 -0.34
N HIS A 83 10.38 -0.27 0.73
CA HIS A 83 11.32 -1.38 0.81
C HIS A 83 10.52 -2.67 0.99
N GLN A 84 10.62 -3.55 0.00
CA GLN A 84 10.04 -4.90 0.11
C GLN A 84 11.00 -5.79 0.90
N CYS A 85 10.46 -6.56 1.84
CA CYS A 85 11.23 -7.47 2.67
C CYS A 85 10.74 -8.90 2.49
N LEU A 86 11.67 -9.83 2.26
CA LEU A 86 11.37 -11.26 2.31
C LEU A 86 11.34 -11.71 3.76
N LEU A 87 10.22 -12.25 4.20
CA LEU A 87 10.04 -12.76 5.56
C LEU A 87 10.01 -14.29 5.54
N GLY A 88 10.63 -14.89 6.53
CA GLY A 88 10.63 -16.34 6.73
C GLY A 88 10.59 -16.71 8.21
N LEU A 89 10.45 -17.98 8.50
CA LEU A 89 10.52 -18.47 9.88
C LEU A 89 11.93 -18.22 10.47
N PRO A 90 12.05 -18.00 11.79
CA PRO A 90 13.35 -17.85 12.44
C PRO A 90 14.29 -19.00 12.10
N GLY A 91 15.49 -18.68 11.62
CA GLY A 91 16.50 -19.64 11.24
C GLY A 91 16.39 -20.17 9.81
N ALA A 92 15.34 -19.85 9.05
CA ALA A 92 15.24 -20.22 7.64
C ALA A 92 16.34 -19.57 6.80
N LYS A 93 16.86 -20.31 5.82
CA LYS A 93 17.82 -19.83 4.82
C LYS A 93 17.12 -19.66 3.48
N LEU A 94 17.69 -18.88 2.57
CA LEU A 94 17.15 -18.72 1.21
C LEU A 94 17.02 -20.06 0.49
N SER A 95 17.96 -21.00 0.70
CA SER A 95 17.92 -22.36 0.14
C SER A 95 16.73 -23.20 0.58
N ASP A 96 16.10 -22.83 1.70
CA ASP A 96 15.01 -23.61 2.31
C ASP A 96 13.63 -23.10 1.86
N ILE A 97 13.61 -22.02 1.05
CA ILE A 97 12.38 -21.38 0.58
C ILE A 97 11.97 -21.98 -0.76
N TYR A 98 10.87 -22.73 -0.78
CA TYR A 98 10.29 -23.33 -1.99
C TYR A 98 9.05 -22.60 -2.50
N GLU A 99 8.45 -21.74 -1.67
CA GLU A 99 7.24 -20.99 -1.99
C GLU A 99 7.33 -19.56 -1.44
N VAL A 100 6.92 -18.59 -2.25
CA VAL A 100 6.84 -17.16 -1.86
C VAL A 100 5.43 -16.69 -2.11
N TYR A 101 4.80 -16.13 -1.09
CA TYR A 101 3.43 -15.60 -1.12
C TYR A 101 3.46 -14.09 -0.96
N SER A 102 2.86 -13.34 -1.88
CA SER A 102 2.67 -11.90 -1.75
C SER A 102 1.70 -11.39 -2.81
N HIS A 103 1.21 -10.17 -2.62
CA HIS A 103 0.42 -9.48 -3.62
C HIS A 103 1.18 -9.36 -4.96
N VAL A 104 0.47 -9.49 -6.08
CA VAL A 104 1.03 -9.46 -7.45
C VAL A 104 1.97 -8.28 -7.68
N ALA A 105 1.61 -7.07 -7.21
CA ALA A 105 2.45 -5.89 -7.38
C ALA A 105 3.80 -6.02 -6.66
N ALA A 106 3.83 -6.60 -5.45
CA ALA A 106 5.06 -6.82 -4.70
C ALA A 106 5.94 -7.90 -5.36
N LEU A 107 5.33 -9.00 -5.81
CA LEU A 107 6.04 -10.05 -6.56
C LEU A 107 6.68 -9.49 -7.84
N SER A 108 5.94 -8.65 -8.59
CA SER A 108 6.45 -8.00 -9.80
C SER A 108 7.59 -7.03 -9.50
N GLN A 109 7.49 -6.23 -8.44
CA GLN A 109 8.56 -5.31 -8.03
C GLN A 109 9.83 -6.02 -7.58
N CYS A 110 9.70 -7.25 -7.07
CA CYS A 110 10.81 -8.06 -6.60
C CYS A 110 11.28 -9.11 -7.61
N ASP A 111 10.79 -9.09 -8.86
CA ASP A 111 11.01 -10.16 -9.85
C ASP A 111 12.50 -10.43 -10.10
N GLU A 112 13.31 -9.40 -10.25
CA GLU A 112 14.75 -9.53 -10.46
C GLU A 112 15.43 -10.26 -9.29
N PHE A 113 15.14 -9.86 -8.05
CA PHE A 113 15.66 -10.51 -6.85
C PHE A 113 15.19 -11.96 -6.74
N LEU A 114 13.89 -12.20 -6.93
CA LEU A 114 13.31 -13.54 -6.83
C LEU A 114 13.86 -14.48 -7.90
N THR A 115 14.09 -13.98 -9.09
CA THR A 115 14.68 -14.75 -10.19
C THR A 115 16.15 -15.04 -9.94
N ALA A 116 16.92 -14.10 -9.43
CA ALA A 116 18.33 -14.27 -9.15
C ALA A 116 18.61 -15.17 -7.93
N GLN A 117 17.82 -15.03 -6.85
CA GLN A 117 18.11 -15.68 -5.55
C GLN A 117 17.21 -16.86 -5.23
N LEU A 118 16.00 -16.93 -5.80
CA LEU A 118 14.95 -17.89 -5.51
C LEU A 118 14.32 -18.46 -6.78
N HIS A 119 15.11 -18.69 -7.84
CA HIS A 119 14.63 -19.21 -9.12
C HIS A 119 13.90 -20.56 -9.00
N HIS A 120 14.18 -21.32 -7.94
CA HIS A 120 13.58 -22.62 -7.64
C HIS A 120 12.25 -22.52 -6.88
N ALA A 121 11.95 -21.35 -6.29
CA ALA A 121 10.76 -21.15 -5.49
C ALA A 121 9.55 -20.78 -6.38
N LYS A 122 8.40 -21.37 -6.07
CA LYS A 122 7.12 -21.01 -6.69
C LYS A 122 6.57 -19.73 -6.07
N ARG A 123 5.90 -18.92 -6.88
CA ARG A 123 5.32 -17.64 -6.45
C ARG A 123 3.81 -17.76 -6.46
N PHE A 124 3.17 -17.28 -5.40
CA PHE A 124 1.72 -17.32 -5.18
C PHE A 124 1.20 -15.96 -4.71
N GLU A 125 -0.02 -15.63 -5.13
CA GLU A 125 -0.78 -14.49 -4.66
C GLU A 125 -1.64 -14.87 -3.44
#